data_b4ea32c8c22496a654c64d321b601185
#
_entry.id   b4ea32c8c22496a654c64d321b601185
#
_cell.length_a   1.000
_cell.length_b   1.000
_cell.length_c   1.000
_cell.angle_alpha   90.00
_cell.angle_beta   90.00
_cell.angle_gamma   90.00
#
_symmetry.space_group_name_H-M   'P 1'
#
loop_
_entity.id
_entity.type
_entity.pdbx_description
1 polymer ?
#
loop_
_entity_poly.entity_id
_entity_poly.type
_entity_poly.pdbx_seq_one_letter_code
_entity_poly.pdbx_strand_id
1 'polypeptide(L)'
;MKALIYENYAQDDDFESILELRDILEPVPKPNDIIFRVKAAALNYDDIWGMRGKPLAVPLPHISGTDAAGEVIAIGNNVKNIKVGDRIVSHGNISCRVCTACTDGREYDCRQRKIWGFETGPLWGGYCEIAHLPEINVVKIPDNVSYEE
;
A
#
# COMPACT_ATOMS: atom_id res chain seq x y z
N MET A 1 5.59 -9.74 11.75
CA MET A 1 5.48 -8.27 11.75
C MET A 1 4.16 -7.83 12.33
N LYS A 2 4.11 -6.62 12.91
CA LYS A 2 2.84 -6.04 13.37
C LYS A 2 2.12 -5.31 12.24
N ALA A 3 0.78 -5.42 12.24
CA ALA A 3 -0.09 -4.71 11.31
C ALA A 3 -1.39 -4.30 12.01
N LEU A 4 -1.96 -3.17 11.59
CA LEU A 4 -3.28 -2.73 12.02
C LEU A 4 -4.31 -3.30 11.06
N ILE A 5 -5.18 -4.19 11.57
CA ILE A 5 -6.07 -5.04 10.76
C ILE A 5 -7.51 -4.86 11.23
N TYR A 6 -8.45 -4.97 10.30
CA TYR A 6 -9.86 -5.18 10.62
C TYR A 6 -10.46 -6.31 9.77
N GLU A 7 -11.44 -7.03 10.33
CA GLU A 7 -12.11 -8.18 9.73
C GLU A 7 -13.60 -7.92 9.45
N ASN A 8 -14.12 -6.81 9.97
CA ASN A 8 -15.51 -6.41 9.83
C ASN A 8 -15.58 -4.92 9.50
N TYR A 9 -16.67 -4.49 8.88
CA TYR A 9 -16.92 -3.07 8.68
C TYR A 9 -17.48 -2.44 9.96
N ALA A 10 -17.09 -1.17 10.20
CA ALA A 10 -17.56 -0.41 11.34
C ALA A 10 -19.08 -0.19 11.28
N GLN A 11 -19.75 -0.29 12.43
CA GLN A 11 -21.13 0.10 12.61
C GLN A 11 -21.14 1.50 13.22
N ASP A 12 -21.99 2.39 12.71
CA ASP A 12 -22.17 3.75 13.23
C ASP A 12 -20.86 4.54 13.41
N ASP A 13 -19.88 4.29 12.53
CA ASP A 13 -18.54 4.92 12.55
C ASP A 13 -17.70 4.61 13.81
N ASP A 14 -18.00 3.54 14.50
CA ASP A 14 -17.15 3.03 15.58
C ASP A 14 -15.92 2.29 15.01
N PHE A 15 -14.96 3.06 14.52
CA PHE A 15 -13.75 2.52 13.88
C PHE A 15 -12.80 1.87 14.89
N GLU A 16 -12.78 2.37 16.12
CA GLU A 16 -11.89 1.86 17.17
C GLU A 16 -12.22 0.40 17.52
N SER A 17 -13.50 0.05 17.55
CA SER A 17 -13.95 -1.29 17.91
C SER A 17 -13.55 -2.39 16.93
N ILE A 18 -13.24 -2.05 15.68
CA ILE A 18 -12.89 -3.01 14.63
C ILE A 18 -11.38 -3.12 14.38
N LEU A 19 -10.59 -2.15 14.84
CA LEU A 19 -9.16 -2.09 14.59
C LEU A 19 -8.38 -2.91 15.61
N GLU A 20 -7.55 -3.83 15.13
CA GLU A 20 -6.70 -4.66 15.97
C GLU A 20 -5.23 -4.62 15.50
N LEU A 21 -4.31 -4.42 16.45
CA LEU A 21 -2.88 -4.59 16.20
C LEU A 21 -2.53 -6.06 16.34
N ARG A 22 -2.16 -6.70 15.22
CA ARG A 22 -1.86 -8.15 15.16
C ARG A 22 -0.46 -8.44 14.66
N ASP A 23 0.06 -9.58 15.11
CA ASP A 23 1.26 -10.19 14.51
C ASP A 23 0.85 -11.08 13.33
N ILE A 24 1.40 -10.79 12.15
CA ILE A 24 1.18 -11.55 10.92
C ILE A 24 2.50 -11.94 10.26
N LEU A 25 2.45 -12.82 9.28
CA LEU A 25 3.61 -13.19 8.49
C LEU A 25 4.10 -11.99 7.66
N GLU A 26 5.42 -11.88 7.55
CA GLU A 26 6.04 -10.88 6.68
C GLU A 26 5.78 -11.21 5.20
N PRO A 27 5.60 -10.21 4.32
CA PRO A 27 5.44 -10.46 2.90
C PRO A 27 6.74 -11.00 2.30
N VAL A 28 6.60 -11.90 1.33
CA VAL A 28 7.72 -12.42 0.53
C VAL A 28 7.73 -11.71 -0.82
N PRO A 29 8.86 -11.20 -1.30
CA PRO A 29 8.92 -10.45 -2.55
C PRO A 29 8.53 -11.34 -3.75
N LYS A 30 7.52 -10.92 -4.51
CA LYS A 30 7.25 -11.47 -5.85
C LYS A 30 8.30 -10.94 -6.83
N PRO A 31 8.45 -11.50 -8.03
CA PRO A 31 9.53 -11.12 -8.94
C PRO A 31 9.68 -9.63 -9.23
N ASN A 32 8.58 -8.88 -9.29
CA ASN A 32 8.57 -7.44 -9.60
C ASN A 32 8.34 -6.55 -8.38
N ASP A 33 8.23 -7.13 -7.17
CA ASP A 33 7.89 -6.40 -5.95
C ASP A 33 9.15 -5.97 -5.20
N ILE A 34 9.00 -4.89 -4.46
CA ILE A 34 9.91 -4.49 -3.39
C ILE A 34 9.23 -4.75 -2.05
N ILE A 35 10.03 -5.04 -1.04
CA ILE A 35 9.62 -5.08 0.38
C ILE A 35 10.30 -3.92 1.07
N PHE A 36 9.57 -3.16 1.85
CA PHE A 36 10.11 -2.01 2.56
C PHE A 36 9.61 -1.95 4.01
N ARG A 37 10.48 -1.49 4.90
CA ARG A 37 10.14 -1.18 6.27
C ARG A 37 9.49 0.18 6.32
N VAL A 38 8.24 0.24 6.72
CA VAL A 38 7.47 1.50 6.83
C VAL A 38 8.09 2.36 7.93
N LYS A 39 8.33 3.63 7.63
CA LYS A 39 8.85 4.66 8.54
C LYS A 39 7.83 5.73 8.84
N ALA A 40 6.99 6.04 7.85
CA ALA A 40 5.87 6.96 7.98
C ALA A 40 4.70 6.46 7.12
N ALA A 41 3.48 6.72 7.56
CA ALA A 41 2.26 6.49 6.81
C ALA A 41 1.29 7.64 7.10
N ALA A 42 0.59 8.10 6.08
CA ALA A 42 -0.39 9.17 6.23
C ALA A 42 -1.82 8.63 6.25
N LEU A 43 -2.69 9.30 6.98
CA LEU A 43 -4.13 9.02 6.98
C LEU A 43 -4.77 9.61 5.72
N ASN A 44 -5.63 8.84 5.10
CA ASN A 44 -6.40 9.25 3.94
C ASN A 44 -7.89 8.99 4.18
N TYR A 45 -8.77 9.69 3.47
CA TYR A 45 -10.20 9.48 3.61
C TYR A 45 -10.64 8.09 3.09
N ASP A 46 -9.85 7.48 2.21
CA ASP A 46 -10.01 6.10 1.75
C ASP A 46 -10.01 5.10 2.90
N ASP A 47 -9.25 5.35 3.96
CA ASP A 47 -9.22 4.50 5.15
C ASP A 47 -10.58 4.47 5.85
N ILE A 48 -11.23 5.62 5.95
CA ILE A 48 -12.58 5.75 6.50
C ILE A 48 -13.59 5.02 5.61
N TRP A 49 -13.51 5.18 4.30
CA TRP A 49 -14.39 4.46 3.36
C TRP A 49 -14.16 2.95 3.44
N GLY A 50 -12.92 2.51 3.55
CA GLY A 50 -12.57 1.10 3.71
C GLY A 50 -13.18 0.50 4.97
N MET A 51 -13.03 1.15 6.11
CA MET A 51 -13.61 0.72 7.38
C MET A 51 -15.15 0.75 7.39
N ARG A 52 -15.78 1.69 6.67
CA ARG A 52 -17.24 1.71 6.47
C ARG A 52 -17.73 0.64 5.50
N GLY A 53 -16.88 0.12 4.63
CA GLY A 53 -17.28 -0.73 3.50
C GLY A 53 -18.14 -0.01 2.47
N LYS A 54 -18.08 1.33 2.41
CA LYS A 54 -18.86 2.20 1.53
C LYS A 54 -18.02 3.39 1.06
N PRO A 55 -18.17 3.84 -0.19
CA PRO A 55 -19.07 3.35 -1.24
C PRO A 55 -18.65 2.02 -1.85
N LEU A 56 -17.45 1.53 -1.56
CA LEU A 56 -16.89 0.31 -2.08
C LEU A 56 -16.49 -0.63 -0.92
N ALA A 57 -16.89 -1.89 -1.00
CA ALA A 57 -16.46 -2.92 -0.07
C ALA A 57 -15.00 -3.32 -0.36
N VAL A 58 -14.13 -3.24 0.64
CA VAL A 58 -12.74 -3.67 0.54
C VAL A 58 -12.59 -5.17 0.86
N PRO A 59 -11.56 -5.85 0.33
CA PRO A 59 -11.28 -7.25 0.71
C PRO A 59 -10.96 -7.37 2.20
N LEU A 60 -11.60 -8.27 2.92
CA LEU A 60 -11.36 -8.57 4.34
C LEU A 60 -10.63 -9.92 4.50
N PRO A 61 -9.78 -10.12 5.51
CA PRO A 61 -9.28 -9.12 6.45
C PRO A 61 -8.46 -8.05 5.75
N HIS A 62 -8.45 -6.81 6.24
CA HIS A 62 -7.85 -5.68 5.56
C HIS A 62 -6.79 -4.97 6.37
N ILE A 63 -5.75 -4.49 5.66
CA ILE A 63 -4.78 -3.49 6.12
C ILE A 63 -4.96 -2.26 5.24
N SER A 64 -5.38 -1.14 5.83
CA SER A 64 -5.47 0.14 5.14
C SER A 64 -4.10 0.82 4.98
N GLY A 65 -4.09 2.06 4.52
CA GLY A 65 -2.88 2.87 4.32
C GLY A 65 -2.45 2.89 2.87
N THR A 66 -2.86 3.93 2.15
CA THR A 66 -2.52 4.18 0.74
C THR A 66 -1.18 4.87 0.60
N ASP A 67 -0.85 5.73 1.57
CA ASP A 67 0.31 6.60 1.56
C ASP A 67 1.30 6.13 2.63
N ALA A 68 2.45 5.63 2.18
CA ALA A 68 3.51 5.18 3.07
C ALA A 68 4.89 5.46 2.49
N ALA A 69 5.83 5.78 3.37
CA ALA A 69 7.24 5.97 3.05
C ALA A 69 8.09 5.03 3.91
N GLY A 70 9.23 4.59 3.38
CA GLY A 70 10.08 3.67 4.12
C GLY A 70 11.38 3.32 3.41
N GLU A 71 12.09 2.37 3.99
CA GLU A 71 13.37 1.87 3.51
C GLU A 71 13.22 0.47 2.92
N VAL A 72 13.72 0.26 1.73
CA VAL A 72 13.71 -1.03 1.03
C VAL A 72 14.59 -2.04 1.75
N ILE A 73 14.03 -3.19 2.11
CA ILE A 73 14.75 -4.26 2.83
C ILE A 73 14.92 -5.54 1.99
N ALA A 74 14.09 -5.75 0.96
CA ALA A 74 14.24 -6.85 0.01
C ALA A 74 13.62 -6.48 -1.34
N ILE A 75 14.08 -7.15 -2.40
CA ILE A 75 13.60 -6.93 -3.77
C ILE A 75 13.40 -8.27 -4.49
N GLY A 76 12.45 -8.30 -5.42
CA GLY A 76 12.25 -9.43 -6.33
C GLY A 76 13.28 -9.47 -7.46
N ASN A 77 13.43 -10.63 -8.11
CA ASN A 77 14.49 -10.89 -9.09
C ASN A 77 14.39 -10.04 -10.38
N ASN A 78 13.23 -9.45 -10.66
CA ASN A 78 13.02 -8.61 -11.85
C ASN A 78 13.17 -7.11 -11.56
N VAL A 79 13.32 -6.71 -10.30
CA VAL A 79 13.51 -5.31 -9.88
C VAL A 79 14.86 -4.80 -10.40
N LYS A 80 14.87 -3.60 -11.01
CA LYS A 80 16.05 -3.07 -11.72
C LYS A 80 16.52 -1.70 -11.23
N ASN A 81 15.58 -0.83 -10.83
CA ASN A 81 15.88 0.59 -10.55
C ASN A 81 15.91 0.91 -9.06
N ILE A 82 15.45 -0.03 -8.24
CA ILE A 82 15.39 0.07 -6.78
C ILE A 82 16.35 -0.96 -6.19
N LYS A 83 17.02 -0.61 -5.11
CA LYS A 83 17.93 -1.51 -4.37
C LYS A 83 17.62 -1.48 -2.88
N VAL A 84 18.09 -2.50 -2.16
CA VAL A 84 18.04 -2.54 -0.69
C VAL A 84 18.77 -1.33 -0.10
N GLY A 85 18.15 -0.67 0.87
CA GLY A 85 18.59 0.57 1.49
C GLY A 85 18.08 1.85 0.81
N ASP A 86 17.44 1.77 -0.36
CA ASP A 86 16.80 2.95 -0.97
C ASP A 86 15.65 3.43 -0.10
N ARG A 87 15.52 4.75 0.03
CA ARG A 87 14.40 5.44 0.66
C ARG A 87 13.31 5.65 -0.39
N ILE A 88 12.08 5.24 -0.11
CA ILE A 88 10.99 5.27 -1.08
C ILE A 88 9.70 5.78 -0.46
N VAL A 89 8.83 6.31 -1.32
CA VAL A 89 7.43 6.60 -1.04
C VAL A 89 6.54 5.82 -2.00
N SER A 90 5.38 5.36 -1.50
CA SER A 90 4.38 4.66 -2.30
C SER A 90 3.73 5.56 -3.33
N HIS A 91 3.42 5.02 -4.51
CA HIS A 91 2.44 5.54 -5.44
C HIS A 91 1.23 4.59 -5.43
N GLY A 92 0.18 4.95 -4.72
CA GLY A 92 -0.94 4.07 -4.41
C GLY A 92 -1.76 3.59 -5.62
N ASN A 93 -1.66 4.26 -6.79
CA ASN A 93 -2.43 3.89 -7.97
C ASN A 93 -1.79 2.74 -8.76
N ILE A 94 -2.18 1.50 -8.45
CA ILE A 94 -1.72 0.30 -9.17
C ILE A 94 -2.54 0.14 -10.45
N SER A 95 -1.90 0.27 -11.61
CA SER A 95 -2.52 0.16 -12.93
C SER A 95 -1.98 -1.01 -13.75
N CYS A 96 -2.67 -1.41 -14.82
CA CYS A 96 -2.25 -2.55 -15.65
C CYS A 96 -1.01 -2.28 -16.53
N ARG A 97 -0.64 -1.01 -16.75
CA ARG A 97 0.50 -0.52 -17.54
C ARG A 97 0.52 -0.89 -19.03
N VAL A 98 -0.50 -1.59 -19.53
CA VAL A 98 -0.53 -2.10 -20.91
C VAL A 98 -1.74 -1.63 -21.72
N CYS A 99 -2.79 -1.11 -21.10
CA CYS A 99 -3.94 -0.56 -21.84
C CYS A 99 -3.63 0.83 -22.41
N THR A 100 -4.42 1.27 -23.39
CA THR A 100 -4.23 2.57 -24.06
C THR A 100 -4.14 3.74 -23.06
N ALA A 101 -5.00 3.76 -22.03
CA ALA A 101 -4.92 4.80 -21.01
C ALA A 101 -3.55 4.82 -20.32
N CYS A 102 -3.02 3.67 -19.94
CA CYS A 102 -1.70 3.56 -19.31
C CYS A 102 -0.56 3.96 -20.25
N THR A 103 -0.60 3.51 -21.52
CA THR A 103 0.45 3.85 -22.50
C THR A 103 0.45 5.32 -22.88
N ASP A 104 -0.69 5.99 -22.74
CA ASP A 104 -0.86 7.44 -22.96
C ASP A 104 -0.51 8.28 -21.72
N GLY A 105 -0.06 7.66 -20.61
CA GLY A 105 0.25 8.36 -19.35
C GLY A 105 -0.99 8.76 -18.53
N ARG A 106 -2.15 8.19 -18.81
CA ARG A 106 -3.43 8.43 -18.11
C ARG A 106 -3.81 7.21 -17.25
N GLU A 107 -2.92 6.79 -16.39
CA GLU A 107 -3.08 5.57 -15.58
C GLU A 107 -4.30 5.63 -14.65
N TYR A 108 -4.72 6.84 -14.26
CA TYR A 108 -5.95 7.07 -13.49
C TYR A 108 -7.23 6.65 -14.23
N ASP A 109 -7.20 6.59 -15.57
CA ASP A 109 -8.29 6.09 -16.43
C ASP A 109 -8.20 4.57 -16.67
N CYS A 110 -7.22 3.88 -16.10
CA CYS A 110 -7.09 2.44 -16.27
C CYS A 110 -8.28 1.70 -15.64
N ARG A 111 -9.01 0.93 -16.44
CA ARG A 111 -10.18 0.16 -15.96
C ARG A 111 -9.80 -0.99 -15.00
N GLN A 112 -8.53 -1.36 -14.94
CA GLN A 112 -8.01 -2.39 -14.04
C GLN A 112 -7.25 -1.80 -12.86
N ARG A 113 -7.28 -0.46 -12.71
CA ARG A 113 -6.60 0.17 -11.59
C ARG A 113 -7.19 -0.25 -10.26
N LYS A 114 -6.33 -0.29 -9.26
CA LYS A 114 -6.70 -0.46 -7.86
C LYS A 114 -5.90 0.53 -7.03
N ILE A 115 -6.50 1.00 -5.95
CA ILE A 115 -5.78 1.81 -4.96
C ILE A 115 -5.20 0.86 -3.91
N TRP A 116 -3.88 0.92 -3.74
CA TRP A 116 -3.16 0.15 -2.71
C TRP A 116 -3.66 0.55 -1.32
N GLY A 117 -3.84 -0.43 -0.44
CA GLY A 117 -4.35 -0.17 0.91
C GLY A 117 -5.84 0.19 1.00
N PHE A 118 -6.54 0.26 -0.16
CA PHE A 118 -7.99 0.45 -0.22
C PHE A 118 -8.65 -0.64 -1.05
N GLU A 119 -8.39 -0.70 -2.36
CA GLU A 119 -8.99 -1.71 -3.26
C GLU A 119 -8.16 -3.00 -3.35
N THR A 120 -6.94 -2.97 -2.84
CA THR A 120 -6.07 -4.16 -2.79
C THR A 120 -6.33 -4.99 -1.53
N GLY A 121 -5.95 -6.24 -1.55
CA GLY A 121 -6.10 -7.13 -0.40
C GLY A 121 -6.20 -8.59 -0.79
N PRO A 122 -6.43 -9.45 0.19
CA PRO A 122 -6.42 -9.16 1.63
C PRO A 122 -5.02 -8.81 2.14
N LEU A 123 -4.94 -8.15 3.30
CA LEU A 123 -3.70 -7.83 4.05
C LEU A 123 -2.63 -7.10 3.22
N TRP A 124 -3.04 -6.13 2.38
CA TRP A 124 -2.12 -5.44 1.49
C TRP A 124 -2.33 -3.92 1.50
N GLY A 125 -1.75 -3.26 2.49
CA GLY A 125 -1.77 -1.82 2.72
C GLY A 125 -0.56 -1.36 3.54
N GLY A 126 -0.50 -0.08 3.88
CA GLY A 126 0.65 0.59 4.51
C GLY A 126 0.65 0.62 6.03
N TYR A 127 -0.47 0.29 6.70
CA TYR A 127 -0.52 0.32 8.18
C TYR A 127 0.05 -0.96 8.78
N CYS A 128 1.33 -1.21 8.51
CA CYS A 128 2.11 -2.34 9.01
C CYS A 128 3.59 -1.98 9.12
N GLU A 129 4.37 -2.81 9.81
CA GLU A 129 5.82 -2.60 9.93
C GLU A 129 6.57 -2.84 8.62
N ILE A 130 6.09 -3.80 7.82
CA ILE A 130 6.74 -4.20 6.56
C ILE A 130 5.69 -4.33 5.48
N ALA A 131 5.80 -3.52 4.44
CA ALA A 131 4.88 -3.49 3.31
C ALA A 131 5.54 -3.94 2.01
N HIS A 132 4.72 -4.20 0.98
CA HIS A 132 5.21 -4.52 -0.34
C HIS A 132 4.43 -3.82 -1.44
N LEU A 133 5.13 -3.48 -2.53
CA LEU A 133 4.57 -2.86 -3.73
C LEU A 133 5.36 -3.32 -4.97
N PRO A 134 4.76 -3.33 -6.15
CA PRO A 134 5.52 -3.42 -7.39
C PRO A 134 6.52 -2.27 -7.51
N GLU A 135 7.72 -2.53 -8.04
CA GLU A 135 8.78 -1.51 -8.25
C GLU A 135 8.25 -0.24 -8.91
N ILE A 136 7.35 -0.39 -9.88
CA ILE A 136 6.79 0.72 -10.66
C ILE A 136 5.86 1.63 -9.84
N ASN A 137 5.46 1.18 -8.65
CA ASN A 137 4.58 1.88 -7.73
C ASN A 137 5.33 2.52 -6.55
N VAL A 138 6.63 2.76 -6.70
CA VAL A 138 7.42 3.49 -5.71
C VAL A 138 8.27 4.55 -6.38
N VAL A 139 8.54 5.63 -5.64
CA VAL A 139 9.43 6.71 -6.03
C VAL A 139 10.53 6.87 -4.98
N LYS A 140 11.77 7.08 -5.42
CA LYS A 140 12.87 7.36 -4.49
C LYS A 140 12.70 8.73 -3.86
N ILE A 141 12.87 8.78 -2.55
CA ILE A 141 12.86 10.02 -1.78
C ILE A 141 14.26 10.66 -1.88
N PRO A 142 14.37 11.96 -2.23
CA PRO A 142 15.64 12.68 -2.19
C PRO A 142 16.24 12.68 -0.78
N ASP A 143 17.58 12.75 -0.69
CA ASP A 143 18.30 12.66 0.60
C ASP A 143 17.95 13.77 1.59
N ASN A 144 17.54 14.93 1.07
CA ASN A 144 17.19 16.12 1.87
C ASN A 144 15.71 16.19 2.28
N VAL A 145 14.91 15.17 1.97
CA VAL A 145 13.47 15.07 2.34
C VAL A 145 13.33 13.99 3.41
N SER A 146 12.59 14.24 4.47
CA SER A 146 12.33 13.23 5.52
C SER A 146 11.30 12.19 5.04
N TYR A 147 11.01 11.18 5.86
CA TYR A 147 9.94 10.22 5.52
C TYR A 147 8.54 10.78 5.79
N GLU A 148 8.45 11.78 6.64
CA GLU A 148 7.19 12.42 7.07
C GLU A 148 6.75 13.53 6.09
N GLU A 149 7.68 14.09 5.30
CA GLU A 149 7.39 15.06 4.23
C GLU A 149 6.89 14.37 2.96
#